data_00e6fc45ae95d6b481df7089d976d02f
#
_entry.id   00e6fc45ae95d6b481df7089d976d02f
#
_cell.length_a   1.000
_cell.length_b   1.000
_cell.length_c   1.000
_cell.angle_alpha   90.00
_cell.angle_beta   90.00
_cell.angle_gamma   90.00
#
_symmetry.space_group_name_H-M   'P 1'
#
loop_
_entity.id
_entity.type
_entity.pdbx_description
1 polymer ?
#
loop_
_entity_poly.entity_id
_entity_poly.type
_entity_poly.pdbx_seq_one_letter_code
_entity_poly.pdbx_strand_id
1 'polypeptide(L)' 'EDHYVSVACTDGRTYKGFGAVPCIGEDENGEEVDAIRLDIDDKESVILIESEIESYEIID' A
#
# COMPACT_ATOMS: atom_id res chain seq x y z
N GLU A 1 -16.48 -4.16 -0.09
CA GLU A 1 -16.06 -4.83 1.14
C GLU A 1 -14.58 -4.84 1.32
N ASP A 2 -14.17 -4.66 2.56
CA ASP A 2 -12.75 -4.61 2.88
C ASP A 2 -12.20 -6.01 3.05
N HIS A 3 -11.07 -6.23 2.43
CA HIS A 3 -10.34 -7.48 2.58
C HIS A 3 -9.06 -7.21 3.34
N TYR A 4 -8.62 -8.20 4.08
CA TYR A 4 -7.33 -8.14 4.72
C TYR A 4 -6.28 -8.54 3.69
N VAL A 5 -5.33 -7.66 3.44
CA VAL A 5 -4.33 -7.89 2.40
C VAL A 5 -2.92 -7.76 2.96
N SER A 6 -2.01 -8.45 2.32
CA SER A 6 -0.58 -8.38 2.62
C SER A 6 0.12 -7.83 1.39
N VAL A 7 0.92 -6.79 1.57
CA VAL A 7 1.63 -6.13 0.47
C VAL A 7 3.13 -6.23 0.73
N ALA A 8 3.83 -6.88 -0.19
CA ALA A 8 5.28 -7.00 -0.09
C ALA A 8 5.92 -5.92 -0.96
N CYS A 9 6.85 -5.19 -0.39
CA CYS A 9 7.54 -4.11 -1.08
C CYS A 9 8.92 -4.54 -1.53
N THR A 10 9.46 -3.82 -2.52
CA THR A 10 10.74 -4.16 -3.11
C THR A 10 11.90 -4.00 -2.14
N ASP A 11 11.72 -3.25 -1.05
CA ASP A 11 12.76 -3.09 -0.04
C ASP A 11 12.75 -4.20 1.00
N GLY A 12 11.90 -5.20 0.83
CA GLY A 12 11.83 -6.33 1.75
C GLY A 12 10.81 -6.18 2.85
N ARG A 13 10.15 -5.04 2.94
CA ARG A 13 9.12 -4.81 3.95
C ARG A 13 7.79 -5.40 3.52
N THR A 14 7.01 -5.82 4.49
CA THR A 14 5.66 -6.32 4.25
C THR A 14 4.69 -5.57 5.14
N TYR A 15 3.60 -5.12 4.55
CA TYR A 15 2.55 -4.39 5.25
C TYR A 15 1.26 -5.19 5.16
N LYS A 16 0.53 -5.25 6.24
CA LYS A 16 -0.75 -5.94 6.28
C LYS A 16 -1.82 -4.98 6.77
N GLY A 17 -2.97 -4.99 6.13
CA GLY A 17 -4.04 -4.10 6.52
C GLY A 17 -5.30 -4.35 5.74
N PHE A 18 -6.28 -3.49 5.96
CA PHE A 18 -7.59 -3.61 5.33
C PHE A 18 -7.74 -2.58 4.23
N GLY A 19 -8.34 -3.00 3.13
CA GLY A 19 -8.75 -2.10 2.07
C GLY A 19 -7.59 -1.41 1.38
N ALA A 20 -7.25 -1.87 0.20
CA ALA A 20 -6.24 -1.19 -0.62
C ALA A 20 -6.98 -0.25 -1.57
N VAL A 21 -6.84 1.04 -1.35
CA VAL A 21 -7.56 2.06 -2.12
C VAL A 21 -6.58 2.81 -3.02
N PRO A 22 -6.83 2.86 -4.32
CA PRO A 22 -5.95 3.62 -5.21
C PRO A 22 -5.92 5.10 -4.83
N CYS A 23 -4.74 5.69 -4.88
CA CYS A 23 -4.56 7.10 -4.60
C CYS A 23 -3.35 7.63 -5.33
N ILE A 24 -3.07 8.91 -5.15
CA ILE A 24 -1.91 9.55 -5.77
C ILE A 24 -0.89 9.81 -4.66
N GLY A 25 0.33 9.36 -4.88
CA GLY A 25 1.45 9.65 -3.98
C GLY A 25 2.48 10.50 -4.69
N GLU A 26 3.59 10.74 -4.02
CA GLU A 26 4.72 11.45 -4.60
C GLU A 26 5.96 10.60 -4.47
N ASP A 27 6.77 10.57 -5.53
CA ASP A 27 8.04 9.87 -5.47
C ASP A 27 9.09 10.78 -4.84
N GLU A 28 10.34 10.30 -4.79
CA GLU A 28 11.42 11.04 -4.15
C GLU A 28 11.79 12.30 -4.90
N ASN A 29 11.36 12.43 -6.14
CA ASN A 29 11.58 13.63 -6.94
C ASN A 29 10.43 14.62 -6.84
N GLY A 30 9.39 14.28 -6.06
CA GLY A 30 8.23 15.14 -5.89
C GLY A 30 7.22 15.02 -7.01
N GLU A 31 7.34 14.01 -7.86
CA GLU A 31 6.40 13.81 -8.95
C GLU A 31 5.23 12.94 -8.50
N GLU A 32 4.05 13.26 -8.99
CA GLU A 32 2.87 12.48 -8.66
C GLU A 32 2.91 11.14 -9.35
N VAL A 33 2.67 10.09 -8.59
CA VAL A 33 2.70 8.72 -9.09
C VAL A 33 1.53 7.93 -8.51
N ASP A 34 1.19 6.85 -9.16
CA ASP A 34 0.15 5.97 -8.66
C ASP A 34 0.60 5.30 -7.37
N ALA A 35 -0.33 5.22 -6.42
CA ALA A 35 -0.06 4.64 -5.12
C ALA A 35 -1.31 3.98 -4.60
N ILE A 36 -1.20 3.26 -3.49
CA ILE A 36 -2.36 2.74 -2.80
C ILE A 36 -2.28 3.17 -1.34
N ARG A 37 -3.44 3.34 -0.74
CA ARG A 37 -3.53 3.58 0.69
C ARG A 37 -4.02 2.31 1.36
N LEU A 38 -3.28 1.86 2.33
CA LEU A 38 -3.59 0.66 3.09
C LEU A 38 -3.85 1.03 4.53
N ASP A 39 -5.01 0.67 5.05
CA ASP A 39 -5.36 0.97 6.43
C ASP A 39 -4.81 -0.14 7.33
N ILE A 40 -3.85 0.22 8.16
CA ILE A 40 -3.23 -0.75 9.08
C ILE A 40 -4.18 -1.04 10.24
N ASP A 41 -4.74 0.02 10.82
CA ASP A 41 -5.74 -0.12 11.87
C ASP A 41 -6.62 1.11 11.88
N ASP A 42 -7.43 1.29 12.92
CA ASP A 42 -8.36 2.41 13.01
C ASP A 42 -7.70 3.77 13.01
N LYS A 43 -6.43 3.83 13.32
CA LYS A 43 -5.72 5.09 13.50
C LYS A 43 -4.60 5.32 12.52
N GLU A 44 -4.13 4.28 11.86
CA GLU A 44 -2.97 4.38 10.99
C GLU A 44 -3.27 3.89 9.59
N SER A 45 -2.71 4.58 8.64
CA SER A 45 -2.72 4.12 7.26
C SER A 45 -1.34 4.39 6.68
N VAL A 46 -1.03 3.71 5.58
CA VAL A 46 0.24 3.86 4.90
C VAL A 46 -0.03 4.04 3.42
N ILE A 47 0.75 4.91 2.80
CA ILE A 47 0.70 5.12 1.35
C ILE A 47 1.87 4.38 0.74
N LEU A 48 1.57 3.45 -0.16
CA LEU A 48 2.59 2.65 -0.82
C LEU A 48 2.59 2.98 -2.30
N ILE A 49 3.74 3.45 -2.79
CA ILE A 49 3.89 3.80 -4.19
C ILE A 49 3.90 2.52 -5.01
N GLU A 50 3.13 2.50 -6.10
CA GLU A 50 2.91 1.30 -6.88
C GLU A 50 4.23 0.68 -7.37
N SER A 51 5.18 1.52 -7.80
CA SER A 51 6.46 1.02 -8.31
C SER A 51 7.30 0.34 -7.23
N GLU A 52 6.97 0.56 -5.95
CA GLU A 52 7.68 -0.06 -4.84
C GLU A 52 6.98 -1.31 -4.33
N ILE A 53 5.87 -1.68 -4.92
CA ILE A 53 5.14 -2.87 -4.53
C ILE A 53 5.61 -4.03 -5.40
N GLU A 54 6.13 -5.07 -4.76
CA GLU A 54 6.57 -6.26 -5.48
C GLU A 54 5.42 -7.21 -5.74
N SER A 55 4.59 -7.42 -4.73
CA SER A 55 3.45 -8.32 -4.86
C SER A 55 2.45 -8.03 -3.74
N TYR A 56 1.24 -8.52 -3.92
CA TYR A 56 0.26 -8.45 -2.84
C TYR A 56 -0.60 -9.70 -2.87
N GLU A 57 -1.25 -9.96 -1.72
CA GLU A 57 -2.04 -11.16 -1.54
C GLU A 57 -3.24 -10.83 -0.68
N ILE A 58 -4.40 -11.32 -1.06
CA ILE A 58 -5.60 -11.21 -0.24
C ILE A 58 -5.61 -12.41 0.71
N ILE A 59 -5.63 -12.12 2.00
CA ILE A 59 -5.44 -13.16 3.01
C ILE A 59 -6.76 -13.75 3.48
N ASP A 60 -7.83 -12.95 3.56
CA ASP A 60 -9.09 -13.48 4.09
C ASP A 60 -10.06 -13.96 3.04
#